data_0c8334b037722f40733417964cd0ae06
#
_entry.id   0c8334b037722f40733417964cd0ae06
#
_cell.length_a   1.000
_cell.length_b   1.000
_cell.length_c   1.000
_cell.angle_alpha   90.00
_cell.angle_beta   90.00
_cell.angle_gamma   90.00
#
_symmetry.space_group_name_H-M   'P 1'
#
loop_
_entity.id
_entity.type
_entity.pdbx_description
1 polymer ?
#
loop_
_entity_poly.entity_id
_entity_poly.type
_entity_poly.pdbx_seq_one_letter_code
_entity_poly.pdbx_strand_id
1 'polypeptide(L)'
;PYTTLFRSYNMQAIEDANYPYVVLTPSHFVFRQDFSALLDTHIESGADITMLYQNVDNAKESFVNCDVVNLNKQKGVLSLEKNRGNSKSRTISLETYILSKELFMDLVKKAANISSLYWFRDIVNDECAELDIRGVAHRGFVACINDFKSYYNANMDLLDYDKAMDLFHTDWPVYTRTNDSCPTQYYAGVSVKNSMVSNGCLVEGDIENSVIGRGAIIKKGAVVKNCVILPGAMIGEDVHIENVVVDKKARIVRKKELLGLAEDRKSTRLNS
;
A
#
# COMPACT_ATOMS: atom_id res chain seq x y z
N PRO A 1 -2.74 -17.64 -1.48
CA PRO A 1 -2.57 -19.00 -2.00
C PRO A 1 -2.59 -19.11 -3.54
N TYR A 2 -3.01 -18.07 -4.28
CA TYR A 2 -3.21 -18.17 -5.73
C TYR A 2 -2.05 -17.64 -6.59
N THR A 3 -0.96 -17.16 -6.02
CA THR A 3 0.08 -16.46 -6.78
C THR A 3 0.84 -17.34 -7.75
N THR A 4 1.21 -18.56 -7.39
CA THR A 4 1.91 -19.47 -8.31
C THR A 4 0.98 -20.00 -9.40
N LEU A 5 -0.25 -20.39 -9.06
CA LEU A 5 -1.28 -20.76 -10.02
C LEU A 5 -1.59 -19.61 -11.00
N PHE A 6 -1.81 -18.40 -10.49
CA PHE A 6 -2.08 -17.23 -11.33
C PHE A 6 -0.91 -16.95 -12.29
N ARG A 7 0.32 -17.08 -11.81
CA ARG A 7 1.53 -16.92 -12.64
C ARG A 7 1.63 -18.02 -13.70
N SER A 8 1.35 -19.28 -13.35
CA SER A 8 1.38 -20.36 -14.32
C SER A 8 0.31 -20.23 -15.40
N TYR A 9 -0.88 -19.73 -15.08
CA TYR A 9 -1.93 -19.44 -16.08
C TYR A 9 -1.56 -18.30 -17.03
N ASN A 10 -0.71 -17.36 -16.60
CA ASN A 10 -0.27 -16.24 -17.42
C ASN A 10 1.09 -16.49 -18.10
N MET A 11 1.66 -17.69 -17.95
CA MET A 11 2.99 -18.02 -18.50
C MET A 11 3.07 -17.78 -20.01
N GLN A 12 2.03 -18.15 -20.76
CA GLN A 12 1.99 -17.94 -22.20
C GLN A 12 2.13 -16.46 -22.57
N ALA A 13 1.42 -15.58 -21.89
CA ALA A 13 1.52 -14.13 -22.13
C ALA A 13 2.92 -13.57 -21.80
N ILE A 14 3.59 -14.12 -20.79
CA ILE A 14 4.96 -13.76 -20.43
C ILE A 14 5.96 -14.32 -21.44
N GLU A 15 5.75 -15.55 -21.90
CA GLU A 15 6.58 -16.21 -22.90
C GLU A 15 6.55 -15.45 -24.23
N ASP A 16 5.36 -15.04 -24.66
CA ASP A 16 5.11 -14.29 -25.90
C ASP A 16 5.62 -12.83 -25.82
N ALA A 17 5.82 -12.28 -24.62
CA ALA A 17 6.33 -10.94 -24.45
C ALA A 17 7.77 -10.82 -24.90
N ASN A 18 8.08 -9.82 -25.72
CA ASN A 18 9.43 -9.58 -26.25
C ASN A 18 10.29 -8.70 -25.32
N TYR A 19 10.34 -9.04 -24.03
CA TYR A 19 11.15 -8.34 -23.03
C TYR A 19 12.03 -9.33 -22.27
N PRO A 20 13.32 -8.99 -22.04
CA PRO A 20 14.27 -9.92 -21.40
C PRO A 20 14.11 -9.99 -19.88
N TYR A 21 13.51 -9.00 -19.25
CA TYR A 21 13.35 -8.91 -17.79
C TYR A 21 11.91 -8.85 -17.36
N VAL A 22 11.66 -9.32 -16.13
CA VAL A 22 10.37 -9.29 -15.46
C VAL A 22 10.51 -8.51 -14.16
N VAL A 23 9.57 -7.60 -13.91
CA VAL A 23 9.40 -6.92 -12.64
C VAL A 23 8.17 -7.50 -11.95
N LEU A 24 8.37 -8.02 -10.75
CA LEU A 24 7.30 -8.46 -9.87
C LEU A 24 7.13 -7.45 -8.75
N THR A 25 5.91 -7.00 -8.52
CA THR A 25 5.59 -6.11 -7.41
C THR A 25 4.26 -6.50 -6.78
N PRO A 26 4.10 -6.39 -5.46
CA PRO A 26 2.85 -6.74 -4.80
C PRO A 26 1.85 -5.59 -4.91
N SER A 27 0.57 -5.90 -4.73
CA SER A 27 -0.51 -4.90 -4.76
C SER A 27 -0.86 -4.31 -3.40
N HIS A 28 -0.27 -4.81 -2.31
CA HIS A 28 -0.58 -4.38 -0.94
C HIS A 28 0.46 -3.43 -0.33
N PHE A 29 1.56 -3.16 -1.04
CA PHE A 29 2.49 -2.10 -0.69
C PHE A 29 2.21 -0.84 -1.50
N VAL A 30 2.31 0.30 -0.86
CA VAL A 30 2.22 1.63 -1.49
C VAL A 30 3.56 2.32 -1.32
N PHE A 31 4.25 2.54 -2.41
CA PHE A 31 5.53 3.25 -2.48
C PHE A 31 5.77 3.76 -3.89
N ARG A 32 6.71 4.68 -4.05
CA ARG A 32 7.15 5.21 -5.34
C ARG A 32 8.53 4.64 -5.66
N GLN A 33 8.71 4.08 -6.84
CA GLN A 33 9.98 3.51 -7.28
C GLN A 33 10.22 3.80 -8.77
N ASP A 34 11.41 4.29 -9.09
CA ASP A 34 11.91 4.29 -10.46
C ASP A 34 12.40 2.88 -10.82
N PHE A 35 11.58 2.18 -11.58
CA PHE A 35 11.91 0.82 -12.01
C PHE A 35 12.96 0.77 -13.11
N SER A 36 13.15 1.86 -13.88
CA SER A 36 14.22 1.94 -14.89
C SER A 36 15.58 1.99 -14.21
N ALA A 37 15.76 2.87 -13.24
CA ALA A 37 17.00 2.95 -12.46
C ALA A 37 17.28 1.66 -11.66
N LEU A 38 16.23 0.99 -11.18
CA LEU A 38 16.36 -0.30 -10.50
C LEU A 38 16.79 -1.41 -11.47
N LEU A 39 16.27 -1.42 -12.70
CA LEU A 39 16.68 -2.35 -13.75
C LEU A 39 18.14 -2.12 -14.15
N ASP A 40 18.56 -0.88 -14.32
CA ASP A 40 19.97 -0.55 -14.62
C ASP A 40 20.89 -1.08 -13.50
N THR A 41 20.51 -0.87 -12.24
CA THR A 41 21.23 -1.43 -11.08
C THR A 41 21.30 -2.97 -11.12
N HIS A 42 20.22 -3.63 -11.52
CA HIS A 42 20.18 -5.08 -11.68
C HIS A 42 21.17 -5.55 -12.76
N ILE A 43 21.15 -4.93 -13.94
CA ILE A 43 22.02 -5.27 -15.07
C ILE A 43 23.49 -5.04 -14.69
N GLU A 44 23.81 -3.89 -14.10
CA GLU A 44 25.19 -3.56 -13.68
C GLU A 44 25.70 -4.49 -12.60
N SER A 45 24.84 -4.96 -11.69
CA SER A 45 25.24 -5.87 -10.62
C SER A 45 25.57 -7.28 -11.12
N GLY A 46 24.99 -7.71 -12.24
CA GLY A 46 25.06 -9.08 -12.75
C GLY A 46 24.39 -10.11 -11.85
N ALA A 47 23.56 -9.69 -10.89
CA ALA A 47 22.83 -10.57 -10.00
C ALA A 47 21.75 -11.36 -10.75
N ASP A 48 21.43 -12.57 -10.28
CA ASP A 48 20.32 -13.36 -10.82
C ASP A 48 18.96 -12.73 -10.47
N ILE A 49 18.85 -12.23 -9.23
CA ILE A 49 17.63 -11.54 -8.73
C ILE A 49 18.04 -10.27 -7.98
N THR A 50 17.40 -9.17 -8.30
CA THR A 50 17.42 -7.96 -7.47
C THR A 50 16.12 -7.85 -6.68
N MET A 51 16.22 -7.63 -5.37
CA MET A 51 15.09 -7.50 -4.46
C MET A 51 15.11 -6.16 -3.73
N LEU A 52 13.98 -5.45 -3.74
CA LEU A 52 13.82 -4.23 -2.94
C LEU A 52 13.54 -4.55 -1.47
N TYR A 53 14.19 -3.80 -0.60
CA TYR A 53 13.91 -3.84 0.84
C TYR A 53 13.93 -2.43 1.43
N GLN A 54 13.33 -2.28 2.61
CA GLN A 54 13.43 -1.07 3.41
C GLN A 54 13.74 -1.39 4.87
N ASN A 55 14.63 -0.61 5.47
CA ASN A 55 14.84 -0.63 6.90
C ASN A 55 13.75 0.24 7.57
N VAL A 56 12.96 -0.36 8.43
CA VAL A 56 11.87 0.29 9.14
C VAL A 56 12.10 0.23 10.65
N ASP A 57 11.59 1.21 11.38
CA ASP A 57 11.68 1.30 12.85
C ASP A 57 10.32 1.10 13.55
N ASN A 58 9.28 0.81 12.78
CA ASN A 58 7.91 0.55 13.24
C ASN A 58 7.41 -0.86 12.83
N ALA A 59 8.34 -1.81 12.62
CA ALA A 59 8.02 -3.17 12.17
C ALA A 59 7.08 -3.95 13.11
N LYS A 60 7.04 -3.57 14.38
CA LYS A 60 6.17 -4.18 15.38
C LYS A 60 4.69 -3.84 15.17
N GLU A 61 4.41 -2.70 14.57
CA GLU A 61 3.05 -2.14 14.46
C GLU A 61 2.50 -2.20 13.04
N SER A 62 3.30 -1.76 12.06
CA SER A 62 2.82 -1.50 10.69
C SER A 62 3.17 -2.59 9.69
N PHE A 63 4.18 -3.44 9.96
CA PHE A 63 4.69 -4.44 9.03
C PHE A 63 4.61 -5.88 9.58
N VAL A 64 3.65 -6.13 10.46
CA VAL A 64 3.40 -7.48 10.99
C VAL A 64 2.96 -8.40 9.84
N ASN A 65 3.47 -9.62 9.81
CA ASN A 65 3.29 -10.62 8.75
C ASN A 65 3.95 -10.30 7.40
N CYS A 66 4.64 -9.17 7.25
CA CYS A 66 5.52 -8.94 6.10
C CYS A 66 6.78 -9.82 6.17
N ASP A 67 7.50 -9.92 5.06
CA ASP A 67 8.73 -10.69 5.03
C ASP A 67 9.92 -9.82 5.47
N VAL A 68 10.74 -10.37 6.36
CA VAL A 68 12.03 -9.81 6.79
C VAL A 68 13.12 -10.41 5.92
N VAL A 69 14.05 -9.58 5.46
CA VAL A 69 15.21 -10.00 4.68
C VAL A 69 16.44 -10.04 5.57
N ASN A 70 17.11 -11.16 5.61
CA ASN A 70 18.41 -11.29 6.23
C ASN A 70 19.51 -11.09 5.16
N LEU A 71 20.32 -10.06 5.33
CA LEU A 71 21.35 -9.67 4.37
C LEU A 71 22.76 -9.90 4.93
N ASN A 72 23.68 -10.28 4.05
CA ASN A 72 25.11 -10.25 4.34
C ASN A 72 25.68 -8.81 4.22
N LYS A 73 26.99 -8.64 4.47
CA LYS A 73 27.67 -7.33 4.39
C LYS A 73 27.69 -6.75 2.97
N GLN A 74 27.62 -7.59 1.94
CA GLN A 74 27.61 -7.20 0.53
C GLN A 74 26.19 -7.05 -0.04
N LYS A 75 25.16 -7.03 0.82
CA LYS A 75 23.74 -6.97 0.45
C LYS A 75 23.18 -8.22 -0.25
N GLY A 76 23.92 -9.32 -0.25
CA GLY A 76 23.40 -10.62 -0.66
C GLY A 76 22.32 -11.10 0.31
N VAL A 77 21.22 -11.63 -0.23
CA VAL A 77 20.10 -12.18 0.55
C VAL A 77 20.47 -13.58 1.04
N LEU A 78 20.41 -13.76 2.35
CA LEU A 78 20.71 -15.04 2.99
C LEU A 78 19.44 -15.86 3.25
N SER A 79 18.36 -15.20 3.63
CA SER A 79 17.09 -15.84 3.91
C SER A 79 15.94 -14.83 4.02
N LEU A 80 14.73 -15.33 3.91
CA LEU A 80 13.48 -14.59 4.14
C LEU A 80 12.72 -15.23 5.30
N GLU A 81 12.27 -14.43 6.27
CA GLU A 81 11.48 -14.89 7.41
C GLU A 81 10.25 -14.01 7.64
N LYS A 82 9.23 -14.50 8.34
CA LYS A 82 8.05 -13.70 8.67
C LYS A 82 8.30 -12.77 9.85
N ASN A 83 7.92 -11.50 9.69
CA ASN A 83 7.86 -10.55 10.79
C ASN A 83 6.70 -10.88 11.73
N ARG A 84 7.03 -11.34 12.94
CA ARG A 84 6.06 -11.68 13.98
C ARG A 84 5.77 -10.52 14.94
N GLY A 85 6.24 -9.30 14.64
CA GLY A 85 6.05 -8.14 15.50
C GLY A 85 6.89 -8.12 16.77
N ASN A 86 7.96 -8.93 16.84
CA ASN A 86 8.80 -9.06 18.04
C ASN A 86 9.84 -7.94 18.18
N SER A 87 10.19 -7.26 17.10
CA SER A 87 11.22 -6.20 17.08
C SER A 87 10.71 -4.94 16.43
N LYS A 88 11.14 -3.79 16.95
CA LYS A 88 10.77 -2.48 16.43
C LYS A 88 11.43 -2.21 15.06
N SER A 89 12.74 -2.47 14.98
CA SER A 89 13.50 -2.26 13.73
C SER A 89 13.71 -3.57 12.99
N ARG A 90 13.40 -3.57 11.69
CA ARG A 90 13.58 -4.72 10.79
C ARG A 90 13.90 -4.25 9.38
N THR A 91 14.54 -5.14 8.62
CA THR A 91 14.73 -5.02 7.18
C THR A 91 13.58 -5.75 6.49
N ILE A 92 12.60 -5.00 5.98
CA ILE A 92 11.38 -5.54 5.37
C ILE A 92 11.56 -5.67 3.87
N SER A 93 11.24 -6.85 3.31
CA SER A 93 11.10 -7.04 1.87
C SER A 93 9.88 -6.26 1.37
N LEU A 94 10.07 -5.51 0.27
CA LEU A 94 8.94 -4.91 -0.44
C LEU A 94 8.31 -5.87 -1.45
N GLU A 95 8.68 -7.15 -1.40
CA GLU A 95 8.20 -8.21 -2.31
C GLU A 95 8.32 -7.82 -3.79
N THR A 96 9.27 -6.93 -4.08
CA THR A 96 9.54 -6.42 -5.42
C THR A 96 10.84 -7.00 -5.91
N TYR A 97 10.78 -7.68 -7.06
CA TYR A 97 11.89 -8.44 -7.64
C TYR A 97 12.10 -8.05 -9.09
N ILE A 98 13.36 -7.98 -9.52
CA ILE A 98 13.76 -7.91 -10.93
C ILE A 98 14.64 -9.13 -11.22
N LEU A 99 14.34 -9.83 -12.31
CA LEU A 99 15.05 -11.00 -12.77
C LEU A 99 14.86 -11.20 -14.29
N SER A 100 15.67 -12.06 -14.91
CA SER A 100 15.45 -12.42 -16.31
C SER A 100 14.13 -13.16 -16.50
N LYS A 101 13.55 -13.04 -17.69
CA LYS A 101 12.32 -13.76 -18.06
C LYS A 101 12.51 -15.27 -17.97
N GLU A 102 13.64 -15.77 -18.44
CA GLU A 102 13.97 -17.19 -18.41
C GLU A 102 14.00 -17.73 -16.97
N LEU A 103 14.75 -17.07 -16.09
CA LEU A 103 14.83 -17.45 -14.68
C LEU A 103 13.46 -17.39 -14.00
N PHE A 104 12.66 -16.35 -14.29
CA PHE A 104 11.30 -16.23 -13.75
C PHE A 104 10.45 -17.44 -14.14
N MET A 105 10.45 -17.80 -15.43
CA MET A 105 9.68 -18.94 -15.94
C MET A 105 10.11 -20.25 -15.29
N ASP A 106 11.42 -20.46 -15.12
CA ASP A 106 11.97 -21.67 -14.49
C ASP A 106 11.60 -21.75 -13.02
N LEU A 107 11.69 -20.64 -12.27
CA LEU A 107 11.29 -20.60 -10.86
C LEU A 107 9.78 -20.85 -10.68
N VAL A 108 8.93 -20.31 -11.57
CA VAL A 108 7.48 -20.56 -11.51
C VAL A 108 7.15 -22.02 -11.80
N LYS A 109 7.81 -22.64 -12.81
CA LYS A 109 7.65 -24.08 -13.11
C LYS A 109 8.13 -24.93 -11.95
N LYS A 110 9.29 -24.61 -11.36
CA LYS A 110 9.85 -25.31 -10.20
C LYS A 110 8.89 -25.22 -8.99
N ALA A 111 8.39 -24.03 -8.69
CA ALA A 111 7.41 -23.84 -7.60
C ALA A 111 6.11 -24.59 -7.84
N ALA A 112 5.59 -24.63 -9.07
CA ALA A 112 4.36 -25.34 -9.43
C ALA A 112 4.50 -26.86 -9.26
N ASN A 113 5.70 -27.40 -9.51
CA ASN A 113 5.98 -28.84 -9.29
C ASN A 113 6.04 -29.23 -7.80
N ILE A 114 6.37 -28.27 -6.91
CA ILE A 114 6.36 -28.50 -5.46
C ILE A 114 4.93 -28.50 -4.94
N SER A 115 4.19 -27.41 -5.16
CA SER A 115 2.79 -27.26 -4.74
C SER A 115 2.12 -26.06 -5.42
N SER A 116 0.83 -26.19 -5.74
CA SER A 116 -0.01 -25.06 -6.19
C SER A 116 -0.14 -23.94 -5.14
N LEU A 117 0.16 -24.23 -3.88
CA LEU A 117 0.14 -23.27 -2.76
C LEU A 117 1.52 -22.64 -2.50
N TYR A 118 2.53 -23.00 -3.27
CA TYR A 118 3.89 -22.48 -3.10
C TYR A 118 3.98 -21.04 -3.60
N TRP A 119 4.49 -20.15 -2.76
CA TRP A 119 4.60 -18.74 -3.11
C TRP A 119 5.92 -18.45 -3.81
N PHE A 120 5.96 -17.40 -4.63
CA PHE A 120 7.21 -16.99 -5.27
C PHE A 120 8.30 -16.65 -4.25
N ARG A 121 7.92 -16.07 -3.11
CA ARG A 121 8.82 -15.85 -1.98
C ARG A 121 9.46 -17.14 -1.47
N ASP A 122 8.69 -18.22 -1.39
CA ASP A 122 9.16 -19.49 -0.84
C ASP A 122 10.23 -20.09 -1.76
N ILE A 123 9.99 -20.09 -3.08
CA ILE A 123 10.99 -20.55 -4.03
C ILE A 123 12.22 -19.64 -4.05
N VAL A 124 12.08 -18.32 -3.94
CA VAL A 124 13.21 -17.39 -3.82
C VAL A 124 14.01 -17.68 -2.56
N ASN A 125 13.34 -17.96 -1.43
CA ASN A 125 14.02 -18.31 -0.19
C ASN A 125 14.78 -19.64 -0.27
N ASP A 126 14.23 -20.63 -0.94
CA ASP A 126 14.87 -21.93 -1.11
C ASP A 126 16.12 -21.85 -2.01
N GLU A 127 16.09 -20.96 -3.00
CA GLU A 127 17.18 -20.76 -3.96
C GLU A 127 18.24 -19.75 -3.49
N CYS A 128 18.12 -19.15 -2.28
CA CYS A 128 19.08 -18.16 -1.78
C CYS A 128 20.54 -18.68 -1.68
N ALA A 129 20.74 -19.97 -1.60
CA ALA A 129 22.08 -20.58 -1.57
C ALA A 129 22.69 -20.79 -2.97
N GLU A 130 21.85 -20.91 -3.99
CA GLU A 130 22.24 -21.25 -5.37
C GLU A 130 22.30 -20.02 -6.28
N LEU A 131 21.43 -19.02 -6.04
CA LEU A 131 21.30 -17.81 -6.84
C LEU A 131 21.95 -16.62 -6.15
N ASP A 132 22.59 -15.74 -6.96
CA ASP A 132 23.06 -14.43 -6.50
C ASP A 132 21.86 -13.47 -6.38
N ILE A 133 21.27 -13.40 -5.18
CA ILE A 133 20.14 -12.52 -4.89
C ILE A 133 20.65 -11.31 -4.13
N ARG A 134 20.51 -10.11 -4.71
CA ARG A 134 20.98 -8.87 -4.10
C ARG A 134 19.87 -7.96 -3.68
N GLY A 135 19.99 -7.44 -2.44
CA GLY A 135 19.07 -6.46 -1.89
C GLY A 135 19.45 -5.03 -2.29
N VAL A 136 18.47 -4.27 -2.78
CA VAL A 136 18.59 -2.83 -3.02
C VAL A 136 17.69 -2.11 -2.02
N ALA A 137 18.27 -1.13 -1.30
CA ALA A 137 17.55 -0.38 -0.30
C ALA A 137 16.63 0.65 -0.96
N HIS A 138 15.35 0.54 -0.73
CA HIS A 138 14.38 1.61 -1.03
C HIS A 138 14.53 2.75 -0.02
N ARG A 139 14.34 3.97 -0.50
CA ARG A 139 14.30 5.18 0.31
C ARG A 139 13.03 5.93 0.00
N GLY A 140 12.33 6.35 1.04
CA GLY A 140 11.11 7.11 0.90
C GLY A 140 9.93 6.48 1.63
N PHE A 141 8.74 7.04 1.39
CA PHE A 141 7.51 6.57 2.00
C PHE A 141 7.14 5.15 1.54
N VAL A 142 6.87 4.28 2.50
CA VAL A 142 6.31 2.95 2.25
C VAL A 142 5.18 2.68 3.24
N ALA A 143 4.05 2.26 2.73
CA ALA A 143 2.96 1.72 3.53
C ALA A 143 2.64 0.28 3.09
N CYS A 144 2.44 -0.61 4.06
CA CYS A 144 1.95 -1.96 3.82
C CYS A 144 0.49 -2.05 4.26
N ILE A 145 -0.39 -2.39 3.33
CA ILE A 145 -1.83 -2.49 3.58
C ILE A 145 -2.22 -3.97 3.62
N ASN A 146 -2.04 -4.59 4.76
CA ASN A 146 -2.35 -6.01 4.99
C ASN A 146 -3.56 -6.24 5.90
N ASP A 147 -4.06 -5.18 6.55
CA ASP A 147 -5.26 -5.20 7.36
C ASP A 147 -5.98 -3.83 7.35
N PHE A 148 -7.11 -3.75 8.03
CA PHE A 148 -7.89 -2.52 8.10
C PHE A 148 -7.19 -1.40 8.88
N LYS A 149 -6.44 -1.74 9.92
CA LYS A 149 -5.68 -0.78 10.72
C LYS A 149 -4.56 -0.15 9.89
N SER A 150 -3.81 -0.96 9.15
CA SER A 150 -2.75 -0.48 8.26
C SER A 150 -3.30 0.38 7.13
N TYR A 151 -4.48 0.02 6.57
CA TYR A 151 -5.19 0.87 5.60
C TYR A 151 -5.53 2.25 6.17
N TYR A 152 -6.13 2.29 7.37
CA TYR A 152 -6.45 3.54 8.03
C TYR A 152 -5.18 4.36 8.30
N ASN A 153 -4.17 3.75 8.90
CA ASN A 153 -2.92 4.43 9.24
C ASN A 153 -2.22 4.98 7.99
N ALA A 154 -2.17 4.22 6.89
CA ALA A 154 -1.58 4.69 5.63
C ALA A 154 -2.28 5.93 5.06
N ASN A 155 -3.62 6.03 5.21
CA ASN A 155 -4.34 7.25 4.83
C ASN A 155 -4.03 8.42 5.75
N MET A 156 -3.96 8.18 7.06
CA MET A 156 -3.65 9.24 8.05
C MET A 156 -2.21 9.71 7.95
N ASP A 157 -1.27 8.83 7.62
CA ASP A 157 0.14 9.17 7.38
C ASP A 157 0.31 10.20 6.25
N LEU A 158 -0.56 10.19 5.24
CA LEU A 158 -0.54 11.15 4.14
C LEU A 158 -1.04 12.56 4.52
N LEU A 159 -1.56 12.76 5.73
CA LEU A 159 -1.83 14.10 6.27
C LEU A 159 -0.53 14.83 6.63
N ASP A 160 0.56 14.11 6.83
CA ASP A 160 1.90 14.65 6.90
C ASP A 160 2.35 15.08 5.49
N TYR A 161 2.64 16.37 5.33
CA TYR A 161 2.98 16.97 4.04
C TYR A 161 4.22 16.35 3.42
N ASP A 162 5.25 16.07 4.21
CA ASP A 162 6.52 15.54 3.71
C ASP A 162 6.34 14.10 3.18
N LYS A 163 5.58 13.27 3.89
CA LYS A 163 5.21 11.92 3.43
C LYS A 163 4.36 11.94 2.16
N ALA A 164 3.39 12.86 2.10
CA ALA A 164 2.55 13.03 0.92
C ALA A 164 3.37 13.48 -0.29
N MET A 165 4.28 14.44 -0.13
CA MET A 165 5.14 14.92 -1.22
C MET A 165 6.15 13.87 -1.68
N ASP A 166 6.63 13.02 -0.79
CA ASP A 166 7.50 11.91 -1.16
C ASP A 166 6.78 10.88 -2.04
N LEU A 167 5.50 10.60 -1.76
CA LEU A 167 4.69 9.69 -2.57
C LEU A 167 4.21 10.34 -3.88
N PHE A 168 3.69 11.58 -3.82
CA PHE A 168 3.07 12.30 -4.95
C PHE A 168 4.03 13.30 -5.61
N HIS A 169 5.18 12.83 -6.04
CA HIS A 169 6.18 13.67 -6.71
C HIS A 169 5.74 14.05 -8.12
N THR A 170 6.00 15.30 -8.54
CA THR A 170 5.60 15.82 -9.86
C THR A 170 6.28 15.10 -11.01
N ASP A 171 7.55 14.74 -10.86
CA ASP A 171 8.36 14.12 -11.93
C ASP A 171 8.07 12.62 -12.08
N TRP A 172 7.39 12.01 -11.11
CA TRP A 172 7.01 10.60 -11.12
C TRP A 172 5.59 10.41 -10.57
N PRO A 173 4.57 10.83 -11.31
CA PRO A 173 3.20 10.86 -10.82
C PRO A 173 2.60 9.47 -10.63
N VAL A 174 1.82 9.30 -9.58
CA VAL A 174 0.97 8.12 -9.41
C VAL A 174 -0.27 8.28 -10.28
N TYR A 175 -0.38 7.47 -11.33
CA TYR A 175 -1.53 7.49 -12.23
C TYR A 175 -2.74 6.82 -11.58
N THR A 176 -3.82 7.55 -11.44
CA THR A 176 -5.10 7.05 -10.94
C THR A 176 -6.19 7.30 -11.98
N ARG A 177 -7.36 6.67 -11.78
CA ARG A 177 -8.52 6.95 -12.64
C ARG A 177 -8.87 8.44 -12.57
N THR A 178 -8.79 9.13 -13.70
CA THR A 178 -9.22 10.53 -13.82
C THR A 178 -10.72 10.66 -13.58
N ASN A 179 -11.10 11.78 -12.96
CA ASN A 179 -12.50 12.16 -12.75
C ASN A 179 -12.57 13.68 -12.80
N ASP A 180 -13.32 14.19 -13.78
CA ASP A 180 -13.57 15.63 -13.97
C ASP A 180 -14.63 16.12 -12.99
N SER A 181 -14.28 16.13 -11.70
CA SER A 181 -15.12 16.71 -10.65
C SER A 181 -14.87 18.20 -10.53
N CYS A 182 -15.91 18.99 -10.23
CA CYS A 182 -15.77 20.39 -9.88
C CYS A 182 -14.87 20.56 -8.63
N PRO A 183 -14.30 21.74 -8.39
CA PRO A 183 -13.63 22.05 -7.14
C PRO A 183 -14.55 21.81 -5.93
N THR A 184 -13.94 21.49 -4.79
CA THR A 184 -14.67 21.36 -3.53
C THR A 184 -15.22 22.70 -3.09
N GLN A 185 -16.46 22.72 -2.64
CA GLN A 185 -17.13 23.90 -2.12
C GLN A 185 -17.17 23.85 -0.58
N TYR A 186 -16.65 24.90 0.04
CA TYR A 186 -16.71 25.12 1.49
C TYR A 186 -17.74 26.21 1.78
N TYR A 187 -18.69 25.94 2.66
CA TYR A 187 -19.72 26.89 3.03
C TYR A 187 -19.27 27.80 4.18
N ALA A 188 -19.97 28.91 4.36
CA ALA A 188 -19.62 29.88 5.40
C ALA A 188 -19.75 29.26 6.80
N GLY A 189 -18.75 29.52 7.64
CA GLY A 189 -18.72 29.08 9.04
C GLY A 189 -18.13 27.69 9.28
N VAL A 190 -17.72 26.95 8.25
CA VAL A 190 -17.07 25.65 8.42
C VAL A 190 -15.60 25.80 8.84
N SER A 191 -15.11 24.84 9.62
CA SER A 191 -13.71 24.72 10.02
C SER A 191 -13.11 23.45 9.45
N VAL A 192 -12.03 23.59 8.67
CA VAL A 192 -11.27 22.45 8.14
C VAL A 192 -9.83 22.56 8.62
N LYS A 193 -9.36 21.55 9.39
CA LYS A 193 -8.02 21.55 10.00
C LYS A 193 -7.31 20.24 9.71
N ASN A 194 -6.02 20.33 9.37
CA ASN A 194 -5.15 19.18 9.14
C ASN A 194 -5.83 18.04 8.36
N SER A 195 -6.40 18.34 7.19
CA SER A 195 -7.24 17.40 6.45
C SER A 195 -6.99 17.48 4.95
N MET A 196 -7.08 16.33 4.28
CA MET A 196 -7.06 16.24 2.83
C MET A 196 -8.49 16.13 2.31
N VAL A 197 -8.91 17.05 1.46
CA VAL A 197 -10.26 17.05 0.86
C VAL A 197 -10.15 16.99 -0.65
N SER A 198 -10.64 15.90 -1.24
CA SER A 198 -10.61 15.68 -2.69
C SER A 198 -11.65 16.53 -3.42
N ASN A 199 -11.53 16.62 -4.75
CA ASN A 199 -12.42 17.40 -5.61
C ASN A 199 -13.88 16.93 -5.53
N GLY A 200 -14.81 17.86 -5.79
CA GLY A 200 -16.25 17.59 -5.89
C GLY A 200 -16.99 17.47 -4.57
N CYS A 201 -16.35 17.76 -3.45
CA CYS A 201 -16.98 17.67 -2.14
C CYS A 201 -17.84 18.91 -1.86
N LEU A 202 -18.89 18.72 -1.06
CA LEU A 202 -19.70 19.79 -0.46
C LEU A 202 -19.49 19.75 1.05
N VAL A 203 -18.91 20.81 1.62
CA VAL A 203 -18.50 20.86 3.02
C VAL A 203 -19.28 21.96 3.74
N GLU A 204 -20.31 21.57 4.50
CA GLU A 204 -21.17 22.42 5.35
C GLU A 204 -20.91 22.18 6.85
N GLY A 205 -20.09 21.18 7.22
CA GLY A 205 -19.74 20.80 8.58
C GLY A 205 -18.24 20.89 8.84
N ASP A 206 -17.82 20.64 10.06
CA ASP A 206 -16.44 20.75 10.52
C ASP A 206 -15.65 19.45 10.26
N ILE A 207 -14.40 19.60 9.82
CA ILE A 207 -13.51 18.49 9.51
C ILE A 207 -12.17 18.73 10.23
N GLU A 208 -11.71 17.71 10.94
CA GLU A 208 -10.41 17.75 11.64
C GLU A 208 -9.67 16.44 11.43
N ASN A 209 -8.37 16.53 11.07
CA ASN A 209 -7.45 15.39 10.98
C ASN A 209 -8.04 14.21 10.19
N SER A 210 -8.56 14.47 8.97
CA SER A 210 -9.35 13.50 8.20
C SER A 210 -9.01 13.52 6.72
N VAL A 211 -9.23 12.37 6.06
CA VAL A 211 -9.08 12.22 4.61
C VAL A 211 -10.46 12.06 3.98
N ILE A 212 -10.83 12.99 3.10
CA ILE A 212 -12.16 13.07 2.47
C ILE A 212 -12.06 12.74 0.97
N GLY A 213 -12.67 11.65 0.59
CA GLY A 213 -12.71 11.18 -0.80
C GLY A 213 -13.60 12.00 -1.72
N ARG A 214 -13.40 11.87 -3.01
CA ARG A 214 -14.08 12.66 -4.06
C ARG A 214 -15.60 12.62 -3.94
N GLY A 215 -16.24 13.78 -4.11
CA GLY A 215 -17.70 13.89 -4.14
C GLY A 215 -18.40 13.56 -2.83
N ALA A 216 -17.68 13.55 -1.72
CA ALA A 216 -18.28 13.38 -0.40
C ALA A 216 -19.10 14.64 -0.01
N ILE A 217 -20.15 14.42 0.78
CA ILE A 217 -21.05 15.47 1.25
C ILE A 217 -21.02 15.46 2.77
N ILE A 218 -20.58 16.57 3.37
CA ILE A 218 -20.58 16.79 4.81
C ILE A 218 -21.60 17.85 5.11
N LYS A 219 -22.74 17.47 5.71
CA LYS A 219 -23.88 18.35 5.93
C LYS A 219 -23.68 19.28 7.13
N LYS A 220 -24.54 20.29 7.21
CA LYS A 220 -24.54 21.35 8.24
C LYS A 220 -24.54 20.75 9.65
N GLY A 221 -23.69 21.27 10.52
CA GLY A 221 -23.55 20.82 11.90
C GLY A 221 -22.85 19.46 12.08
N ALA A 222 -22.48 18.78 10.97
CA ALA A 222 -21.71 17.55 11.08
C ALA A 222 -20.28 17.84 11.57
N VAL A 223 -19.74 16.91 12.37
CA VAL A 223 -18.38 16.94 12.90
C VAL A 223 -17.67 15.65 12.49
N VAL A 224 -16.57 15.78 11.78
CA VAL A 224 -15.76 14.65 11.26
C VAL A 224 -14.35 14.76 11.82
N LYS A 225 -13.95 13.81 12.69
CA LYS A 225 -12.60 13.80 13.31
C LYS A 225 -11.91 12.46 13.12
N ASN A 226 -10.62 12.53 12.80
CA ASN A 226 -9.79 11.33 12.63
C ASN A 226 -10.45 10.27 11.73
N CYS A 227 -11.03 10.69 10.61
CA CYS A 227 -11.83 9.81 9.76
C CYS A 227 -11.23 9.65 8.36
N VAL A 228 -11.52 8.52 7.73
CA VAL A 228 -11.30 8.30 6.30
C VAL A 228 -12.66 8.13 5.65
N ILE A 229 -13.07 9.11 4.85
CA ILE A 229 -14.37 9.12 4.15
C ILE A 229 -14.13 8.74 2.69
N LEU A 230 -14.68 7.61 2.26
CA LEU A 230 -14.51 7.13 0.89
C LEU A 230 -15.41 7.87 -0.11
N PRO A 231 -15.09 7.82 -1.42
CA PRO A 231 -15.75 8.64 -2.43
C PRO A 231 -17.28 8.50 -2.45
N GLY A 232 -17.97 9.66 -2.56
CA GLY A 232 -19.42 9.73 -2.68
C GLY A 232 -20.19 9.44 -1.40
N ALA A 233 -19.52 9.31 -0.26
CA ALA A 233 -20.19 9.13 1.02
C ALA A 233 -20.87 10.43 1.49
N MET A 234 -21.92 10.30 2.30
CA MET A 234 -22.69 11.42 2.88
C MET A 234 -22.73 11.32 4.39
N ILE A 235 -22.32 12.38 5.07
CA ILE A 235 -22.49 12.60 6.49
C ILE A 235 -23.64 13.58 6.67
N GLY A 236 -24.71 13.15 7.35
CA GLY A 236 -25.94 13.91 7.52
C GLY A 236 -25.80 15.06 8.50
N GLU A 237 -26.90 15.83 8.63
CA GLU A 237 -26.95 17.01 9.51
C GLU A 237 -26.77 16.62 10.99
N ASP A 238 -25.96 17.40 11.71
CA ASP A 238 -25.65 17.24 13.14
C ASP A 238 -25.13 15.84 13.50
N VAL A 239 -24.47 15.16 12.57
CA VAL A 239 -23.84 13.85 12.80
C VAL A 239 -22.39 14.04 13.25
N HIS A 240 -22.03 13.43 14.38
CA HIS A 240 -20.66 13.39 14.88
C HIS A 240 -20.05 12.02 14.62
N ILE A 241 -18.93 12.00 13.88
CA ILE A 241 -18.15 10.78 13.62
C ILE A 241 -16.70 11.00 14.00
N GLU A 242 -16.11 9.99 14.68
CA GLU A 242 -14.73 10.04 15.11
C GLU A 242 -14.07 8.64 15.02
N ASN A 243 -12.81 8.59 14.57
CA ASN A 243 -12.01 7.37 14.40
C ASN A 243 -12.71 6.29 13.53
N VAL A 244 -13.34 6.68 12.43
CA VAL A 244 -14.17 5.82 11.59
C VAL A 244 -13.71 5.87 10.14
N VAL A 245 -13.79 4.73 9.45
CA VAL A 245 -13.73 4.66 7.98
C VAL A 245 -15.16 4.51 7.45
N VAL A 246 -15.59 5.45 6.63
CA VAL A 246 -16.90 5.43 5.98
C VAL A 246 -16.75 4.90 4.57
N ASP A 247 -17.46 3.84 4.24
CA ASP A 247 -17.38 3.17 2.95
C ASP A 247 -17.92 4.02 1.79
N LYS A 248 -17.53 3.67 0.59
CA LYS A 248 -17.89 4.35 -0.66
C LYS A 248 -19.40 4.44 -0.82
N LYS A 249 -19.90 5.65 -1.08
CA LYS A 249 -21.34 5.96 -1.26
C LYS A 249 -22.21 5.66 -0.05
N ALA A 250 -21.66 5.36 1.12
CA ALA A 250 -22.42 5.17 2.34
C ALA A 250 -23.08 6.47 2.81
N ARG A 251 -24.24 6.35 3.46
CA ARG A 251 -25.01 7.48 3.96
C ARG A 251 -25.25 7.35 5.46
N ILE A 252 -24.65 8.23 6.24
CA ILE A 252 -24.84 8.28 7.69
C ILE A 252 -25.80 9.42 8.01
N VAL A 253 -27.10 9.13 8.07
CA VAL A 253 -28.15 10.16 8.26
C VAL A 253 -29.02 9.93 9.48
N ARG A 254 -29.16 8.68 9.92
CA ARG A 254 -30.06 8.32 11.06
C ARG A 254 -29.34 8.30 12.39
N LYS A 255 -28.06 7.93 12.40
CA LYS A 255 -27.25 7.81 13.61
C LYS A 255 -26.52 9.11 13.85
N LYS A 256 -26.81 9.79 14.96
CA LYS A 256 -26.24 11.11 15.27
C LYS A 256 -24.81 11.05 15.78
N GLU A 257 -24.39 9.92 16.33
CA GLU A 257 -23.05 9.77 16.87
C GLU A 257 -22.47 8.39 16.51
N LEU A 258 -21.22 8.38 16.04
CA LEU A 258 -20.47 7.21 15.62
C LEU A 258 -19.02 7.37 16.05
N LEU A 259 -18.68 6.81 17.21
CA LEU A 259 -17.36 6.91 17.79
C LEU A 259 -16.65 5.55 17.71
N GLY A 260 -15.55 5.49 16.95
CA GLY A 260 -14.66 4.36 16.94
C GLY A 260 -13.68 4.44 18.12
N LEU A 261 -13.28 3.29 18.67
CA LEU A 261 -12.24 3.25 19.68
C LEU A 261 -10.88 3.45 19.00
N ALA A 262 -10.04 4.34 19.52
CA ALA A 262 -8.71 4.63 18.96
C ALA A 262 -7.79 3.40 18.97
N GLU A 263 -7.98 2.48 19.93
CA GLU A 263 -7.18 1.26 20.10
C GLU A 263 -7.76 0.03 19.38
N ASP A 264 -9.10 -0.06 19.25
CA ASP A 264 -9.79 -1.20 18.61
C ASP A 264 -10.42 -0.76 17.28
N ARG A 265 -9.57 -0.47 16.29
CA ARG A 265 -9.99 -0.08 14.93
C ARG A 265 -10.44 -1.29 14.13
N LYS A 266 -11.31 -2.11 14.68
CA LYS A 266 -12.03 -3.13 13.94
C LYS A 266 -13.06 -2.47 13.03
N SER A 267 -13.11 -2.95 11.79
CA SER A 267 -13.93 -2.40 10.73
C SER A 267 -15.38 -2.18 11.16
N THR A 268 -15.80 -0.95 11.36
CA THR A 268 -17.22 -0.62 11.33
C THR A 268 -17.60 -0.38 9.86
N ARG A 269 -17.69 -1.47 9.10
CA ARG A 269 -18.30 -1.45 7.78
C ARG A 269 -19.80 -1.24 8.00
N LEU A 270 -20.23 0.00 7.98
CA LEU A 270 -21.65 0.33 7.99
C LEU A 270 -22.15 0.33 6.55
N ASN A 271 -22.68 -0.80 6.13
CA ASN A 271 -23.61 -0.86 5.01
C ASN A 271 -24.97 -0.41 5.59
N SER A 272 -25.45 0.74 5.15
CA SER A 272 -26.79 1.27 5.46
C SER A 272 -27.86 0.45 4.80
#